data_c133d1e8ba54a5ef7bdae774d366bf48
#
_entry.id   c133d1e8ba54a5ef7bdae774d366bf48
#
_cell.length_a   1.000
_cell.length_b   1.000
_cell.length_c   1.000
_cell.angle_alpha   90.00
_cell.angle_beta   90.00
_cell.angle_gamma   90.00
#
_symmetry.space_group_name_H-M   'P 1'
#
loop_
_entity.id
_entity.type
_entity.pdbx_description
1 polymer ?
#
loop_
_entity_poly.entity_id
_entity_poly.type
_entity_poly.pdbx_seq_one_letter_code
_entity_poly.pdbx_strand_id
1 'polypeptide(L)'
;MKKIMLVKATLFLMLTLLFGCSSAPDSVPLSSKNHCEALQSQQVSKLSDYIAPFRHQLANKSGVYVLEQGAEAMMSRAWLSERAEESIDVQYFIFSVDNIGLIATDYLVRAAERGVKVRVLVDDIMLEAKGDELLMLAAHENIQIKIYNPNANIGKNIVQKLTTLVTDFDGLNQRMHNKVFMVDNQLAITGGRNIADEYFGFDHDYNFRDRDVFLAGEVVNSVSASFEEYWQYSLSIPVEKLIKDNPYSKNPDFSRLHSYACNPENFHPDIRAEIAKVPETFETLREQGKFLFVDKVEYIADKPGKNSQDSFLGGGSITRSKLIELAEMASENILIQTPYLVTTRSDRKFLKQLVDKGIDIKILTNSLASNDNLEAFSGYQRNRKALLKTGVEVFEFRPDAKVRQRVMTEHMHKRLPTTPIFGLHAKTMTIDDKITLIGTYNFDPRSANLNTESFTIIHSADITKEVNSSMHIEMEPENAWRISEDFNPDHQVSLFKRLGVKIRRIVPKNIL
;
A
#
# COMPACT_ATOMS: atom_id res chain seq x y z
N MET A 1 -24.76 -48.75 1.53
CA MET A 1 -24.91 -48.06 0.23
C MET A 1 -25.61 -46.71 0.32
N LYS A 2 -26.72 -46.53 1.06
CA LYS A 2 -27.47 -45.25 1.15
C LYS A 2 -26.68 -44.07 1.79
N LYS A 3 -25.84 -44.30 2.79
CA LYS A 3 -25.04 -43.24 3.43
C LYS A 3 -23.92 -42.67 2.53
N ILE A 4 -23.32 -43.48 1.66
CA ILE A 4 -22.27 -43.05 0.74
C ILE A 4 -22.84 -42.22 -0.42
N MET A 5 -24.06 -42.50 -0.84
CA MET A 5 -24.79 -41.72 -1.86
C MET A 5 -25.20 -40.34 -1.34
N LEU A 6 -25.54 -40.20 -0.05
CA LEU A 6 -25.92 -38.91 0.54
C LEU A 6 -24.71 -37.95 0.67
N VAL A 7 -23.54 -38.48 1.05
CA VAL A 7 -22.31 -37.69 1.15
C VAL A 7 -21.80 -37.22 -0.23
N LYS A 8 -21.96 -38.08 -1.26
CA LYS A 8 -21.61 -37.67 -2.65
C LYS A 8 -22.58 -36.65 -3.22
N ALA A 9 -23.87 -36.70 -2.89
CA ALA A 9 -24.85 -35.72 -3.30
C ALA A 9 -24.66 -34.37 -2.60
N THR A 10 -24.26 -34.34 -1.32
CA THR A 10 -23.97 -33.09 -0.58
C THR A 10 -22.68 -32.47 -1.06
N LEU A 11 -21.65 -33.26 -1.40
CA LEU A 11 -20.38 -32.74 -1.96
C LEU A 11 -20.58 -32.17 -3.37
N PHE A 12 -21.45 -32.79 -4.19
CA PHE A 12 -21.80 -32.30 -5.54
C PHE A 12 -22.60 -31.00 -5.48
N LEU A 13 -23.51 -30.87 -4.51
CA LEU A 13 -24.32 -29.66 -4.31
C LEU A 13 -23.48 -28.49 -3.75
N MET A 14 -22.43 -28.77 -2.96
CA MET A 14 -21.46 -27.73 -2.53
C MET A 14 -20.52 -27.27 -3.64
N LEU A 15 -20.20 -28.15 -4.61
CA LEU A 15 -19.34 -27.74 -5.73
C LEU A 15 -20.07 -26.88 -6.78
N THR A 16 -21.40 -26.98 -6.88
CA THR A 16 -22.20 -26.19 -7.82
C THR A 16 -22.51 -24.77 -7.32
N LEU A 17 -22.28 -24.46 -6.05
CA LEU A 17 -22.45 -23.11 -5.48
C LEU A 17 -21.20 -22.21 -5.60
N LEU A 18 -20.10 -22.73 -6.17
CA LEU A 18 -18.86 -21.97 -6.38
C LEU A 18 -18.70 -21.41 -7.81
N PHE A 19 -19.67 -21.66 -8.70
CA PHE A 19 -19.71 -20.96 -9.99
C PHE A 19 -20.64 -19.74 -9.89
N GLY A 20 -20.21 -18.73 -9.13
CA GLY A 20 -20.66 -17.37 -9.33
C GLY A 20 -20.12 -16.92 -10.69
N CYS A 21 -20.98 -16.82 -11.69
CA CYS A 21 -20.66 -16.14 -12.94
C CYS A 21 -20.29 -14.69 -12.62
N SER A 22 -19.01 -14.34 -12.66
CA SER A 22 -18.63 -12.97 -12.95
C SER A 22 -18.98 -12.74 -14.41
N SER A 23 -20.15 -12.15 -14.66
CA SER A 23 -20.46 -11.58 -15.96
C SER A 23 -19.45 -10.44 -16.20
N ALA A 24 -18.57 -10.61 -17.20
CA ALA A 24 -17.86 -9.48 -17.76
C ALA A 24 -18.89 -8.41 -18.10
N PRO A 25 -18.64 -7.12 -17.77
CA PRO A 25 -19.60 -6.08 -18.12
C PRO A 25 -19.81 -6.07 -19.63
N ASP A 26 -21.08 -6.08 -20.01
CA ASP A 26 -21.50 -5.99 -21.41
C ASP A 26 -20.88 -4.72 -22.05
N SER A 27 -20.50 -4.85 -23.32
CA SER A 27 -19.89 -3.81 -24.12
C SER A 27 -20.69 -2.50 -24.07
N VAL A 28 -20.16 -1.52 -23.35
CA VAL A 28 -20.70 -0.14 -23.32
C VAL A 28 -20.46 0.51 -24.69
N PRO A 29 -21.44 1.20 -25.27
CA PRO A 29 -21.28 1.88 -26.55
C PRO A 29 -20.18 2.95 -26.49
N LEU A 30 -19.18 2.84 -27.34
CA LEU A 30 -18.09 3.78 -27.54
C LEU A 30 -18.59 5.09 -28.17
N SER A 31 -19.13 6.01 -27.39
CA SER A 31 -19.43 7.37 -27.86
C SER A 31 -18.84 8.42 -26.92
N SER A 32 -17.56 8.66 -27.02
CA SER A 32 -16.97 9.96 -26.68
C SER A 32 -15.50 10.03 -27.13
N LYS A 33 -15.29 10.18 -28.43
CA LYS A 33 -13.97 10.51 -28.99
C LYS A 33 -13.38 11.82 -28.44
N ASN A 34 -14.17 12.70 -27.85
CA ASN A 34 -13.78 14.08 -27.58
C ASN A 34 -13.22 14.38 -26.18
N HIS A 35 -13.37 13.49 -25.20
CA HIS A 35 -13.01 13.85 -23.81
C HIS A 35 -11.51 13.71 -23.50
N CYS A 36 -10.83 12.76 -24.13
CA CYS A 36 -9.38 12.58 -24.00
C CYS A 36 -8.55 13.38 -24.99
N GLU A 37 -9.11 13.80 -26.14
CA GLU A 37 -8.45 14.64 -27.13
C GLU A 37 -8.18 16.06 -26.61
N ALA A 38 -9.04 16.58 -25.75
CA ALA A 38 -8.85 17.89 -25.11
C ALA A 38 -7.62 17.94 -24.18
N LEU A 39 -7.19 16.80 -23.62
CA LEU A 39 -6.00 16.71 -22.78
C LEU A 39 -4.69 16.61 -23.59
N GLN A 40 -4.76 16.14 -24.84
CA GLN A 40 -3.58 16.01 -25.72
C GLN A 40 -3.16 17.36 -26.34
N SER A 41 -4.05 18.36 -26.35
CA SER A 41 -3.80 19.65 -27.04
C SER A 41 -3.24 20.76 -26.13
N GLN A 42 -3.22 20.58 -24.82
CA GLN A 42 -2.59 21.55 -23.91
C GLN A 42 -1.09 21.32 -23.87
N GLN A 43 -0.34 22.39 -24.11
CA GLN A 43 1.11 22.43 -23.89
C GLN A 43 1.34 22.29 -22.39
N VAL A 44 1.58 21.05 -21.95
CA VAL A 44 1.76 20.72 -20.54
C VAL A 44 3.10 21.28 -20.09
N SER A 45 3.11 22.18 -19.09
CA SER A 45 4.35 22.65 -18.47
C SER A 45 5.13 21.46 -17.92
N LYS A 46 6.43 21.49 -18.06
CA LYS A 46 7.34 20.42 -17.65
C LYS A 46 7.44 20.32 -16.12
N LEU A 47 7.75 19.15 -15.61
CA LEU A 47 7.99 18.96 -14.17
C LEU A 47 9.13 19.87 -13.67
N SER A 48 10.18 20.01 -14.49
CA SER A 48 11.32 20.86 -14.21
C SER A 48 10.96 22.35 -14.01
N ASP A 49 9.91 22.85 -14.65
CA ASP A 49 9.43 24.22 -14.49
C ASP A 49 8.82 24.45 -13.10
N TYR A 50 8.10 23.45 -12.56
CA TYR A 50 7.52 23.51 -11.23
C TYR A 50 8.56 23.36 -10.12
N ILE A 51 9.65 22.63 -10.35
CA ILE A 51 10.72 22.42 -9.37
C ILE A 51 11.72 23.59 -9.36
N ALA A 52 11.90 24.27 -10.51
CA ALA A 52 12.90 25.33 -10.70
C ALA A 52 12.88 26.41 -9.61
N PRO A 53 11.73 26.94 -9.14
CA PRO A 53 11.68 27.95 -8.08
C PRO A 53 12.25 27.48 -6.73
N PHE A 54 12.27 26.17 -6.49
CA PHE A 54 12.63 25.55 -5.23
C PHE A 54 14.02 24.90 -5.25
N ARG A 55 14.74 24.93 -6.35
CA ARG A 55 16.07 24.27 -6.49
C ARG A 55 17.04 24.62 -5.38
N HIS A 56 17.07 25.90 -4.99
CA HIS A 56 17.99 26.34 -3.92
C HIS A 56 17.64 25.72 -2.56
N GLN A 57 16.36 25.61 -2.25
CA GLN A 57 15.90 24.98 -0.99
C GLN A 57 16.09 23.46 -1.05
N LEU A 58 15.78 22.83 -2.17
CA LEU A 58 15.90 21.38 -2.37
C LEU A 58 17.36 20.89 -2.47
N ALA A 59 18.33 21.79 -2.67
CA ALA A 59 19.75 21.43 -2.67
C ALA A 59 20.28 21.00 -1.29
N ASN A 60 19.65 21.47 -0.20
CA ASN A 60 20.09 21.21 1.17
C ASN A 60 18.97 20.73 2.09
N LYS A 61 17.74 20.66 1.58
CA LYS A 61 16.55 20.22 2.33
C LYS A 61 15.71 19.29 1.49
N SER A 62 14.84 18.57 2.15
CA SER A 62 13.82 17.77 1.47
C SER A 62 12.46 18.44 1.59
N GLY A 63 11.76 18.58 0.47
CA GLY A 63 10.36 18.96 0.45
C GLY A 63 9.49 17.78 0.87
N VAL A 64 8.56 18.02 1.80
CA VAL A 64 7.71 16.97 2.39
C VAL A 64 6.27 17.42 2.45
N TYR A 65 5.35 16.57 1.98
CA TYR A 65 3.92 16.70 2.19
C TYR A 65 3.31 15.33 2.54
N VAL A 66 2.50 15.28 3.59
CA VAL A 66 1.83 14.05 4.02
C VAL A 66 0.50 13.89 3.29
N LEU A 67 0.37 12.84 2.51
CA LEU A 67 -0.83 12.50 1.73
C LEU A 67 -1.80 11.68 2.61
N GLU A 68 -2.71 12.37 3.27
CA GLU A 68 -3.70 11.76 4.16
C GLU A 68 -4.87 11.13 3.40
N GLN A 69 -5.30 11.74 2.30
CA GLN A 69 -6.47 11.32 1.54
C GLN A 69 -6.08 10.43 0.35
N GLY A 70 -6.92 9.41 0.06
CA GLY A 70 -6.72 8.55 -1.10
C GLY A 70 -6.78 9.33 -2.42
N ALA A 71 -7.69 10.30 -2.53
CA ALA A 71 -7.81 11.14 -3.72
C ALA A 71 -6.56 12.00 -3.97
N GLU A 72 -6.02 12.66 -2.94
CA GLU A 72 -4.77 13.43 -3.07
C GLU A 72 -3.61 12.54 -3.53
N ALA A 73 -3.52 11.33 -2.96
CA ALA A 73 -2.49 10.37 -3.31
C ALA A 73 -2.61 9.87 -4.75
N MET A 74 -3.84 9.68 -5.26
CA MET A 74 -4.10 9.32 -6.65
C MET A 74 -3.81 10.48 -7.60
N MET A 75 -4.36 11.65 -7.32
CA MET A 75 -4.18 12.86 -8.17
C MET A 75 -2.70 13.25 -8.27
N SER A 76 -1.94 13.14 -7.18
CA SER A 76 -0.50 13.40 -7.20
C SER A 76 0.25 12.45 -8.13
N ARG A 77 -0.06 11.14 -8.11
CA ARG A 77 0.55 10.16 -9.02
C ARG A 77 0.18 10.40 -10.48
N ALA A 78 -1.09 10.70 -10.74
CA ALA A 78 -1.58 11.03 -12.08
C ALA A 78 -0.89 12.30 -12.63
N TRP A 79 -0.86 13.36 -11.84
CA TRP A 79 -0.20 14.62 -12.21
C TRP A 79 1.29 14.43 -12.48
N LEU A 80 2.00 13.70 -11.63
CA LEU A 80 3.40 13.37 -11.84
C LEU A 80 3.61 12.57 -13.13
N SER A 81 2.74 11.60 -13.41
CA SER A 81 2.81 10.81 -14.65
C SER A 81 2.63 11.68 -15.89
N GLU A 82 1.71 12.66 -15.86
CA GLU A 82 1.48 13.59 -16.97
C GLU A 82 2.68 14.51 -17.22
N ARG A 83 3.46 14.83 -16.20
CA ARG A 83 4.53 15.83 -16.23
C ARG A 83 5.93 15.23 -16.30
N ALA A 84 6.05 13.91 -16.17
CA ALA A 84 7.31 13.20 -16.31
C ALA A 84 8.01 13.52 -17.63
N GLU A 85 9.31 13.80 -17.57
CA GLU A 85 10.14 14.17 -18.73
C GLU A 85 11.11 13.05 -19.14
N GLU A 86 11.67 12.32 -18.16
CA GLU A 86 12.73 11.34 -18.39
C GLU A 86 12.33 9.94 -17.97
N SER A 87 11.85 9.77 -16.74
CA SER A 87 11.61 8.43 -16.17
C SER A 87 10.48 8.39 -15.15
N ILE A 88 9.81 7.23 -15.08
CA ILE A 88 8.91 6.85 -13.99
C ILE A 88 9.33 5.48 -13.48
N ASP A 89 9.64 5.38 -12.19
CA ASP A 89 9.98 4.16 -11.51
C ASP A 89 8.88 3.78 -10.51
N VAL A 90 8.33 2.60 -10.67
CA VAL A 90 7.18 2.09 -9.90
C VAL A 90 7.56 0.80 -9.21
N GLN A 91 7.41 0.74 -7.89
CA GLN A 91 7.67 -0.46 -7.09
C GLN A 91 6.49 -0.70 -6.14
N TYR A 92 5.79 -1.82 -6.27
CA TYR A 92 4.62 -2.14 -5.44
C TYR A 92 4.52 -3.62 -5.09
N PHE A 93 3.92 -3.88 -3.92
CA PHE A 93 3.53 -5.22 -3.51
C PHE A 93 2.24 -5.68 -4.21
N ILE A 94 1.23 -4.77 -4.30
CA ILE A 94 0.01 -4.96 -5.06
C ILE A 94 -0.09 -3.88 -6.13
N PHE A 95 -0.25 -4.31 -7.37
CA PHE A 95 -0.68 -3.50 -8.50
C PHE A 95 -1.82 -4.26 -9.18
N SER A 96 -3.06 -3.86 -8.87
CA SER A 96 -4.26 -4.57 -9.28
C SER A 96 -4.64 -4.29 -10.75
N VAL A 97 -5.56 -5.08 -11.28
CA VAL A 97 -6.21 -4.87 -12.59
C VAL A 97 -7.63 -4.34 -12.44
N ASP A 98 -7.97 -3.82 -11.27
CA ASP A 98 -9.22 -3.14 -10.97
C ASP A 98 -9.31 -1.74 -11.62
N ASN A 99 -10.32 -0.94 -11.27
CA ASN A 99 -10.54 0.36 -11.89
C ASN A 99 -9.34 1.30 -11.71
N ILE A 100 -8.83 1.46 -10.49
CA ILE A 100 -7.67 2.32 -10.21
C ILE A 100 -6.40 1.79 -10.85
N GLY A 101 -6.18 0.47 -10.83
CA GLY A 101 -5.03 -0.15 -11.47
C GLY A 101 -5.01 0.07 -12.99
N LEU A 102 -6.17 -0.05 -13.66
CA LEU A 102 -6.29 0.23 -15.08
C LEU A 102 -6.06 1.72 -15.41
N ILE A 103 -6.60 2.64 -14.60
CA ILE A 103 -6.36 4.08 -14.75
C ILE A 103 -4.88 4.41 -14.55
N ALA A 104 -4.26 3.88 -13.50
CA ALA A 104 -2.83 4.07 -13.25
C ALA A 104 -1.97 3.53 -14.40
N THR A 105 -2.32 2.36 -14.94
CA THR A 105 -1.66 1.78 -16.12
C THR A 105 -1.78 2.69 -17.34
N ASP A 106 -2.96 3.28 -17.58
CA ASP A 106 -3.18 4.24 -18.68
C ASP A 106 -2.25 5.47 -18.58
N TYR A 107 -2.09 6.01 -17.36
CA TYR A 107 -1.15 7.12 -17.13
C TYR A 107 0.30 6.75 -17.43
N LEU A 108 0.72 5.54 -17.04
CA LEU A 108 2.07 5.02 -17.32
C LEU A 108 2.29 4.80 -18.83
N VAL A 109 1.31 4.23 -19.53
CA VAL A 109 1.38 4.01 -20.99
C VAL A 109 1.46 5.36 -21.72
N ARG A 110 0.63 6.33 -21.38
CA ARG A 110 0.69 7.68 -21.97
C ARG A 110 2.01 8.39 -21.72
N ALA A 111 2.62 8.19 -20.56
CA ALA A 111 3.97 8.70 -20.29
C ALA A 111 5.00 8.02 -21.21
N ALA A 112 4.92 6.70 -21.37
CA ALA A 112 5.80 5.94 -22.26
C ALA A 112 5.62 6.33 -23.74
N GLU A 113 4.40 6.59 -24.20
CA GLU A 113 4.08 7.10 -25.54
C GLU A 113 4.69 8.49 -25.81
N ARG A 114 4.88 9.31 -24.77
CA ARG A 114 5.62 10.58 -24.85
C ARG A 114 7.13 10.42 -24.88
N GLY A 115 7.66 9.19 -24.70
CA GLY A 115 9.08 8.89 -24.68
C GLY A 115 9.69 8.73 -23.27
N VAL A 116 8.89 8.86 -22.21
CA VAL A 116 9.33 8.65 -20.82
C VAL A 116 9.67 7.18 -20.60
N LYS A 117 10.79 6.89 -19.95
CA LYS A 117 11.20 5.54 -19.59
C LYS A 117 10.45 5.06 -18.34
N VAL A 118 9.60 4.06 -18.48
CA VAL A 118 8.77 3.51 -17.39
C VAL A 118 9.34 2.16 -16.95
N ARG A 119 9.68 2.05 -15.67
CA ARG A 119 10.12 0.79 -15.06
C ARG A 119 9.13 0.38 -13.97
N VAL A 120 8.59 -0.83 -14.07
CA VAL A 120 7.62 -1.36 -13.11
C VAL A 120 8.18 -2.61 -12.45
N LEU A 121 8.30 -2.60 -11.14
CA LEU A 121 8.72 -3.72 -10.30
C LEU A 121 7.58 -4.11 -9.37
N VAL A 122 7.02 -5.30 -9.52
CA VAL A 122 5.91 -5.79 -8.70
C VAL A 122 6.24 -7.14 -8.07
N ASP A 123 5.69 -7.40 -6.89
CA ASP A 123 5.81 -8.70 -6.24
C ASP A 123 4.85 -9.71 -6.90
N ASP A 124 5.28 -10.97 -7.03
CA ASP A 124 4.49 -12.02 -7.69
C ASP A 124 3.28 -12.49 -6.89
N ILE A 125 3.29 -12.36 -5.55
CA ILE A 125 2.30 -13.07 -4.71
C ILE A 125 0.88 -12.51 -4.86
N MET A 126 0.75 -11.20 -5.08
CA MET A 126 -0.53 -10.49 -5.23
C MET A 126 -0.74 -9.99 -6.67
N LEU A 127 -0.04 -10.59 -7.64
CA LEU A 127 -0.17 -10.20 -9.03
C LEU A 127 -1.42 -10.84 -9.63
N GLU A 128 -2.40 -10.03 -9.95
CA GLU A 128 -3.67 -10.43 -10.57
C GLU A 128 -3.62 -10.40 -12.09
N ALA A 129 -2.74 -9.57 -12.64
CA ALA A 129 -2.58 -9.43 -14.09
C ALA A 129 -2.23 -10.77 -14.74
N LYS A 130 -2.92 -11.08 -15.83
CA LYS A 130 -2.57 -12.24 -16.64
C LYS A 130 -1.26 -11.99 -17.37
N GLY A 131 -0.53 -13.08 -17.65
CA GLY A 131 0.75 -12.98 -18.34
C GLY A 131 0.68 -12.21 -19.65
N ASP A 132 -0.41 -12.36 -20.41
CA ASP A 132 -0.62 -11.66 -21.69
C ASP A 132 -0.73 -10.15 -21.53
N GLU A 133 -1.38 -9.65 -20.46
CA GLU A 133 -1.51 -8.21 -20.18
C GLU A 133 -0.14 -7.60 -19.86
N LEU A 134 0.68 -8.30 -19.07
CA LEU A 134 2.03 -7.85 -18.75
C LEU A 134 2.96 -7.86 -19.97
N LEU A 135 2.84 -8.88 -20.83
CA LEU A 135 3.61 -8.96 -22.08
C LEU A 135 3.20 -7.85 -23.05
N MET A 136 1.91 -7.52 -23.11
CA MET A 136 1.42 -6.42 -23.93
C MET A 136 2.04 -5.08 -23.48
N LEU A 137 2.06 -4.80 -22.17
CA LEU A 137 2.71 -3.60 -21.64
C LEU A 137 4.22 -3.59 -21.89
N ALA A 138 4.90 -4.73 -21.64
CA ALA A 138 6.34 -4.86 -21.85
C ALA A 138 6.75 -4.86 -23.33
N ALA A 139 5.80 -5.02 -24.26
CA ALA A 139 6.08 -4.89 -25.70
C ALA A 139 6.28 -3.43 -26.12
N HIS A 140 5.88 -2.44 -25.31
CA HIS A 140 6.17 -1.04 -25.57
C HIS A 140 7.65 -0.73 -25.33
N GLU A 141 8.32 -0.08 -26.27
CA GLU A 141 9.78 0.16 -26.22
C GLU A 141 10.28 0.97 -25.02
N ASN A 142 9.40 1.76 -24.39
CA ASN A 142 9.70 2.59 -23.23
C ASN A 142 9.20 1.99 -21.91
N ILE A 143 8.62 0.78 -21.90
CA ILE A 143 8.12 0.13 -20.68
C ILE A 143 8.94 -1.13 -20.40
N GLN A 144 9.44 -1.24 -19.18
CA GLN A 144 10.11 -2.44 -18.68
C GLN A 144 9.41 -2.94 -17.43
N ILE A 145 9.07 -4.23 -17.39
CA ILE A 145 8.41 -4.86 -16.26
C ILE A 145 9.27 -5.98 -15.70
N LYS A 146 9.54 -5.92 -14.40
CA LYS A 146 10.15 -7.02 -13.66
C LYS A 146 9.23 -7.52 -12.57
N ILE A 147 9.23 -8.83 -12.36
CA ILE A 147 8.52 -9.48 -11.27
C ILE A 147 9.52 -9.87 -10.21
N TYR A 148 9.29 -9.42 -8.97
CA TYR A 148 10.13 -9.80 -7.85
C TYR A 148 9.72 -11.17 -7.33
N ASN A 149 10.70 -12.07 -7.22
CA ASN A 149 10.56 -13.44 -6.72
C ASN A 149 9.37 -14.21 -7.33
N PRO A 150 9.41 -14.51 -8.63
CA PRO A 150 8.30 -15.09 -9.42
C PRO A 150 8.09 -16.58 -9.13
N ASN A 151 7.83 -16.95 -7.88
CA ASN A 151 7.66 -18.33 -7.44
C ASN A 151 6.22 -18.68 -7.03
N ALA A 152 5.31 -17.70 -6.88
CA ALA A 152 3.96 -17.93 -6.38
C ALA A 152 2.89 -18.07 -7.49
N ASN A 153 2.82 -17.15 -8.43
CA ASN A 153 1.67 -16.99 -9.33
C ASN A 153 1.98 -17.12 -10.82
N ILE A 154 2.98 -16.40 -11.30
CA ILE A 154 3.23 -16.30 -12.73
C ILE A 154 3.62 -17.67 -13.34
N GLY A 155 2.98 -18.02 -14.46
CA GLY A 155 3.26 -19.23 -15.21
C GLY A 155 2.86 -20.54 -14.54
N LYS A 156 2.15 -20.50 -13.40
CA LYS A 156 1.76 -21.70 -12.64
C LYS A 156 0.26 -21.98 -12.68
N ASN A 157 -0.09 -23.24 -12.87
CA ASN A 157 -1.47 -23.71 -12.69
C ASN A 157 -1.79 -23.96 -11.19
N ILE A 158 -3.06 -24.16 -10.85
CA ILE A 158 -3.54 -24.36 -9.47
C ILE A 158 -2.80 -25.49 -8.74
N VAL A 159 -2.50 -26.59 -9.42
CA VAL A 159 -1.80 -27.73 -8.82
C VAL A 159 -0.36 -27.36 -8.49
N GLN A 160 0.32 -26.65 -9.40
CA GLN A 160 1.69 -26.16 -9.18
C GLN A 160 1.75 -25.12 -8.05
N LYS A 161 0.77 -24.24 -7.96
CA LYS A 161 0.66 -23.28 -6.83
C LYS A 161 0.54 -24.00 -5.50
N LEU A 162 -0.34 -25.01 -5.40
CA LEU A 162 -0.48 -25.83 -4.19
C LEU A 162 0.78 -26.62 -3.85
N THR A 163 1.48 -27.15 -4.85
CA THR A 163 2.74 -27.88 -4.66
C THR A 163 3.82 -26.93 -4.13
N THR A 164 3.96 -25.75 -4.71
CA THR A 164 4.93 -24.73 -4.27
C THR A 164 4.68 -24.31 -2.82
N LEU A 165 3.41 -24.19 -2.40
CA LEU A 165 3.05 -23.85 -1.02
C LEU A 165 3.61 -24.83 0.02
N VAL A 166 3.78 -26.11 -0.38
CA VAL A 166 4.26 -27.16 0.51
C VAL A 166 5.79 -27.38 0.39
N THR A 167 6.37 -27.13 -0.79
CA THR A 167 7.75 -27.52 -1.09
C THR A 167 8.75 -26.37 -1.04
N ASP A 168 8.31 -25.11 -1.16
CA ASP A 168 9.17 -23.93 -1.20
C ASP A 168 8.65 -22.81 -0.27
N PHE A 169 8.68 -23.10 1.03
CA PHE A 169 8.24 -22.15 2.05
C PHE A 169 9.09 -20.87 2.05
N ASP A 170 10.40 -20.98 1.88
CA ASP A 170 11.33 -19.85 1.92
C ASP A 170 11.16 -18.97 0.68
N GLY A 171 11.07 -19.55 -0.50
CA GLY A 171 10.79 -18.82 -1.75
C GLY A 171 9.44 -18.11 -1.73
N LEU A 172 8.42 -18.68 -1.11
CA LEU A 172 7.11 -18.04 -0.96
C LEU A 172 7.10 -16.87 0.03
N ASN A 173 8.02 -16.84 0.98
CA ASN A 173 8.03 -15.84 2.07
C ASN A 173 9.02 -14.70 1.87
N GLN A 174 9.85 -14.72 0.83
CA GLN A 174 10.72 -13.60 0.46
C GLN A 174 9.96 -12.58 -0.37
N ARG A 175 9.14 -11.71 0.26
CA ARG A 175 8.27 -10.76 -0.43
C ARG A 175 8.81 -9.34 -0.35
N MET A 176 8.63 -8.61 -1.44
CA MET A 176 8.94 -7.20 -1.55
C MET A 176 7.72 -6.38 -1.14
N HIS A 177 7.76 -5.79 0.06
CA HIS A 177 6.62 -5.01 0.56
C HIS A 177 6.81 -3.49 0.41
N ASN A 178 7.91 -3.05 -0.17
CA ASN A 178 8.20 -1.65 -0.49
C ASN A 178 7.18 -1.07 -1.48
N LYS A 179 6.89 0.24 -1.34
CA LYS A 179 5.96 0.98 -2.20
C LYS A 179 6.59 2.31 -2.56
N VAL A 180 6.89 2.47 -3.84
CA VAL A 180 7.55 3.65 -4.41
C VAL A 180 6.90 4.01 -5.74
N PHE A 181 6.64 5.29 -5.92
CA PHE A 181 6.32 5.92 -7.19
C PHE A 181 7.26 7.11 -7.35
N MET A 182 8.19 7.07 -8.27
CA MET A 182 9.24 8.08 -8.42
C MET A 182 9.29 8.58 -9.86
N VAL A 183 9.48 9.89 -10.01
CA VAL A 183 9.51 10.56 -11.32
C VAL A 183 10.78 11.38 -11.46
N ASP A 184 11.47 11.19 -12.59
CA ASP A 184 12.66 11.92 -13.03
C ASP A 184 13.79 11.97 -11.97
N ASN A 185 13.80 11.02 -11.02
CA ASN A 185 14.69 11.01 -9.84
C ASN A 185 14.66 12.31 -9.02
N GLN A 186 13.60 13.10 -9.11
CA GLN A 186 13.43 14.39 -8.43
C GLN A 186 12.30 14.39 -7.41
N LEU A 187 11.23 13.65 -7.70
CA LEU A 187 10.04 13.55 -6.85
C LEU A 187 9.69 12.09 -6.60
N ALA A 188 9.26 11.78 -5.38
CA ALA A 188 8.83 10.44 -5.04
C ALA A 188 7.59 10.46 -4.12
N ILE A 189 6.76 9.44 -4.24
CA ILE A 189 5.70 9.12 -3.29
C ILE A 189 6.00 7.74 -2.72
N THR A 190 6.04 7.64 -1.39
CA THR A 190 6.22 6.37 -0.68
C THR A 190 5.28 6.32 0.53
N GLY A 191 4.96 5.14 1.04
CA GLY A 191 4.03 5.00 2.16
C GLY A 191 3.37 3.64 2.25
N GLY A 192 2.13 3.61 2.73
CA GLY A 192 1.39 2.37 2.95
C GLY A 192 0.55 1.89 1.77
N ARG A 193 0.11 2.81 0.87
CA ARG A 193 -0.83 2.49 -0.20
C ARG A 193 -0.22 1.63 -1.29
N ASN A 194 -0.95 0.59 -1.70
CA ASN A 194 -0.74 -0.10 -2.96
C ASN A 194 -1.54 0.59 -4.08
N ILE A 195 -1.53 0.01 -5.29
CA ILE A 195 -2.34 0.46 -6.43
C ILE A 195 -3.50 -0.53 -6.60
N ALA A 196 -4.62 -0.23 -5.94
CA ALA A 196 -5.88 -0.96 -6.03
C ALA A 196 -7.03 -0.10 -5.47
N ASP A 197 -8.26 -0.38 -5.86
CA ASP A 197 -9.47 0.43 -5.59
C ASP A 197 -9.64 0.75 -4.10
N GLU A 198 -9.40 -0.21 -3.22
CA GLU A 198 -9.59 -0.06 -1.77
C GLU A 198 -8.63 0.95 -1.11
N TYR A 199 -7.47 1.23 -1.71
CA TYR A 199 -6.52 2.22 -1.16
C TYR A 199 -6.87 3.66 -1.51
N PHE A 200 -7.76 3.85 -2.48
CA PHE A 200 -8.15 5.17 -2.98
C PHE A 200 -9.64 5.48 -2.77
N GLY A 201 -10.39 4.57 -2.13
CA GLY A 201 -11.79 4.76 -1.78
C GLY A 201 -12.77 4.42 -2.90
N PHE A 202 -12.38 3.58 -3.84
CA PHE A 202 -13.22 3.16 -4.98
C PHE A 202 -13.87 1.79 -4.79
N ASP A 203 -13.43 1.00 -3.82
CA ASP A 203 -14.03 -0.32 -3.58
C ASP A 203 -15.41 -0.21 -2.93
N HIS A 204 -16.35 -1.09 -3.32
CA HIS A 204 -17.74 -1.07 -2.88
C HIS A 204 -17.96 -1.78 -1.53
N ASP A 205 -17.05 -2.66 -1.14
CA ASP A 205 -17.19 -3.50 0.05
C ASP A 205 -16.25 -3.09 1.18
N TYR A 206 -15.02 -2.62 0.82
CA TYR A 206 -13.96 -2.37 1.78
C TYR A 206 -13.03 -1.25 1.32
N ASN A 207 -12.73 -0.28 2.18
CA ASN A 207 -11.75 0.77 1.88
C ASN A 207 -10.80 0.96 3.05
N PHE A 208 -9.57 1.39 2.73
CA PHE A 208 -8.51 1.58 3.69
C PHE A 208 -8.28 3.05 4.09
N ARG A 209 -8.09 3.25 5.40
CA ARG A 209 -7.40 4.41 5.95
C ARG A 209 -5.90 4.16 5.83
N ASP A 210 -5.24 4.85 4.93
CA ASP A 210 -3.78 4.72 4.73
C ASP A 210 -3.10 6.10 4.62
N ARG A 211 -1.77 6.13 4.64
CA ARG A 211 -0.95 7.35 4.60
C ARG A 211 0.26 7.15 3.72
N ASP A 212 0.51 8.14 2.84
CA ASP A 212 1.74 8.24 2.06
C ASP A 212 2.44 9.57 2.38
N VAL A 213 3.65 9.72 1.86
CA VAL A 213 4.41 10.96 1.87
C VAL A 213 4.92 11.28 0.47
N PHE A 214 4.70 12.53 0.06
CA PHE A 214 5.29 13.12 -1.12
C PHE A 214 6.63 13.73 -0.75
N LEU A 215 7.67 13.42 -1.52
CA LEU A 215 9.05 13.75 -1.25
C LEU A 215 9.67 14.46 -2.46
N ALA A 216 10.48 15.48 -2.18
CA ALA A 216 11.28 16.20 -3.18
C ALA A 216 12.69 16.45 -2.65
N GLY A 217 13.67 16.58 -3.53
CA GLY A 217 15.04 16.96 -3.18
C GLY A 217 15.91 15.80 -2.69
N GLU A 218 16.82 16.05 -1.75
CA GLU A 218 17.91 15.14 -1.39
C GLU A 218 17.48 13.73 -1.01
N VAL A 219 16.39 13.59 -0.25
CA VAL A 219 15.88 12.28 0.19
C VAL A 219 15.54 11.35 -0.98
N VAL A 220 15.16 11.91 -2.14
CA VAL A 220 14.79 11.12 -3.34
C VAL A 220 15.98 10.32 -3.86
N ASN A 221 17.22 10.79 -3.66
CA ASN A 221 18.42 10.02 -4.02
C ASN A 221 18.48 8.68 -3.27
N SER A 222 18.07 8.66 -2.00
CA SER A 222 18.01 7.41 -1.22
C SER A 222 16.90 6.47 -1.68
N VAL A 223 15.77 7.02 -2.11
CA VAL A 223 14.67 6.26 -2.71
C VAL A 223 15.12 5.64 -4.03
N SER A 224 15.76 6.43 -4.88
CA SER A 224 16.30 5.99 -6.18
C SER A 224 17.36 4.90 -6.01
N ALA A 225 18.31 5.07 -5.10
CA ALA A 225 19.34 4.07 -4.80
C ALA A 225 18.72 2.74 -4.33
N SER A 226 17.70 2.81 -3.47
CA SER A 226 16.98 1.63 -3.02
C SER A 226 16.24 0.94 -4.18
N PHE A 227 15.51 1.71 -5.01
CA PHE A 227 14.82 1.16 -6.17
C PHE A 227 15.80 0.45 -7.11
N GLU A 228 16.93 1.06 -7.41
CA GLU A 228 17.93 0.50 -8.30
C GLU A 228 18.53 -0.80 -7.75
N GLU A 229 18.77 -0.88 -6.43
CA GLU A 229 19.22 -2.11 -5.78
C GLU A 229 18.23 -3.26 -5.98
N TYR A 230 16.92 -3.01 -5.83
CA TYR A 230 15.88 -3.99 -6.08
C TYR A 230 15.75 -4.32 -7.57
N TRP A 231 15.86 -3.30 -8.44
CA TRP A 231 15.76 -3.49 -9.88
C TRP A 231 16.85 -4.41 -10.43
N GLN A 232 18.08 -4.28 -9.93
CA GLN A 232 19.23 -5.09 -10.35
C GLN A 232 19.33 -6.44 -9.64
N TYR A 233 18.53 -6.66 -8.59
CA TYR A 233 18.65 -7.86 -7.79
C TYR A 233 18.25 -9.12 -8.56
N SER A 234 18.91 -10.25 -8.24
CA SER A 234 18.72 -11.52 -8.95
C SER A 234 17.31 -12.10 -8.89
N LEU A 235 16.49 -11.72 -7.88
CA LEU A 235 15.08 -12.12 -7.80
C LEU A 235 14.14 -11.23 -8.65
N SER A 236 14.61 -10.12 -9.23
CA SER A 236 13.82 -9.24 -10.09
C SER A 236 13.95 -9.67 -11.55
N ILE A 237 13.06 -10.54 -11.99
CA ILE A 237 13.11 -11.21 -13.29
C ILE A 237 12.26 -10.45 -14.32
N PRO A 238 12.82 -10.09 -15.50
CA PRO A 238 12.03 -9.53 -16.60
C PRO A 238 10.87 -10.45 -17.00
N VAL A 239 9.69 -9.88 -17.22
CA VAL A 239 8.45 -10.63 -17.52
C VAL A 239 8.61 -11.47 -18.78
N GLU A 240 9.37 -11.01 -19.77
CA GLU A 240 9.64 -11.71 -21.03
C GLU A 240 10.44 -13.02 -20.83
N LYS A 241 11.16 -13.15 -19.72
CA LYS A 241 11.85 -14.38 -19.35
C LYS A 241 10.94 -15.39 -18.66
N LEU A 242 9.82 -14.94 -18.10
CA LEU A 242 8.87 -15.78 -17.37
C LEU A 242 7.82 -16.39 -18.29
N ILE A 243 7.47 -15.70 -19.36
CA ILE A 243 6.44 -16.09 -20.33
C ILE A 243 7.12 -16.29 -21.68
N LYS A 244 7.07 -17.52 -22.19
CA LYS A 244 7.89 -17.93 -23.35
C LYS A 244 7.37 -17.45 -24.70
N ASP A 245 6.06 -17.33 -24.84
CA ASP A 245 5.42 -16.99 -26.11
C ASP A 245 4.85 -15.58 -26.00
N ASN A 246 5.60 -14.59 -26.52
CA ASN A 246 5.09 -13.22 -26.60
C ASN A 246 4.40 -12.99 -27.96
N PRO A 247 3.06 -12.94 -27.99
CA PRO A 247 2.31 -12.75 -29.22
C PRO A 247 2.29 -11.28 -29.70
N TYR A 248 2.78 -10.35 -28.87
CA TYR A 248 2.66 -8.93 -29.15
C TYR A 248 3.83 -8.41 -29.97
N SER A 249 3.51 -7.63 -31.01
CA SER A 249 4.49 -6.87 -31.77
C SER A 249 5.03 -5.69 -30.96
N LYS A 250 6.17 -5.13 -31.37
CA LYS A 250 6.62 -3.84 -30.85
C LYS A 250 5.54 -2.79 -31.09
N ASN A 251 5.27 -1.97 -30.07
CA ASN A 251 4.24 -0.95 -30.05
C ASN A 251 2.81 -1.54 -30.20
N PRO A 252 2.32 -2.27 -29.20
CA PRO A 252 0.95 -2.77 -29.18
C PRO A 252 -0.08 -1.63 -29.15
N ASP A 253 -1.31 -1.92 -29.57
CA ASP A 253 -2.41 -0.97 -29.54
C ASP A 253 -3.05 -0.87 -28.15
N PHE A 254 -2.91 0.27 -27.47
CA PHE A 254 -3.51 0.56 -26.17
C PHE A 254 -4.86 1.29 -26.25
N SER A 255 -5.47 1.42 -27.43
CA SER A 255 -6.73 2.15 -27.61
C SER A 255 -7.86 1.73 -26.68
N ARG A 256 -7.95 0.43 -26.37
CA ARG A 256 -8.94 -0.10 -25.42
C ARG A 256 -8.71 0.39 -23.98
N LEU A 257 -7.46 0.41 -23.53
CA LEU A 257 -7.05 0.92 -22.22
C LEU A 257 -7.34 2.42 -22.13
N HIS A 258 -6.93 3.18 -23.15
CA HIS A 258 -7.22 4.62 -23.24
C HIS A 258 -8.74 4.90 -23.23
N SER A 259 -9.53 4.13 -23.98
CA SER A 259 -10.98 4.27 -24.01
C SER A 259 -11.61 3.96 -22.65
N TYR A 260 -11.10 2.95 -21.94
CA TYR A 260 -11.55 2.62 -20.59
C TYR A 260 -11.28 3.78 -19.61
N ALA A 261 -10.05 4.27 -19.56
CA ALA A 261 -9.65 5.36 -18.67
C ALA A 261 -10.34 6.69 -19.01
N CYS A 262 -10.72 6.90 -20.29
CA CYS A 262 -11.44 8.09 -20.74
C CYS A 262 -12.95 8.03 -20.54
N ASN A 263 -13.50 6.88 -20.19
CA ASN A 263 -14.92 6.74 -19.91
C ASN A 263 -15.27 7.47 -18.59
N PRO A 264 -16.20 8.46 -18.62
CA PRO A 264 -16.64 9.18 -17.42
C PRO A 264 -17.20 8.29 -16.31
N GLU A 265 -17.72 7.11 -16.65
CA GLU A 265 -18.22 6.14 -15.68
C GLU A 265 -17.08 5.47 -14.88
N ASN A 266 -15.90 5.31 -15.49
CA ASN A 266 -14.74 4.70 -14.85
C ASN A 266 -13.88 5.76 -14.14
N PHE A 267 -13.74 6.95 -14.74
CA PHE A 267 -12.94 8.04 -14.21
C PHE A 267 -13.62 9.40 -14.42
N HIS A 268 -14.20 9.93 -13.36
CA HIS A 268 -15.04 11.12 -13.44
C HIS A 268 -14.28 12.34 -13.95
N PRO A 269 -14.86 13.15 -14.86
CA PRO A 269 -14.23 14.35 -15.42
C PRO A 269 -13.76 15.37 -14.38
N ASP A 270 -14.50 15.51 -13.27
CA ASP A 270 -14.12 16.42 -12.17
C ASP A 270 -12.79 16.04 -11.55
N ILE A 271 -12.49 14.72 -11.42
CA ILE A 271 -11.21 14.26 -10.89
C ILE A 271 -10.07 14.68 -11.82
N ARG A 272 -10.28 14.59 -13.16
CA ARG A 272 -9.30 15.07 -14.14
C ARG A 272 -9.09 16.59 -14.05
N ALA A 273 -10.17 17.34 -13.83
CA ALA A 273 -10.08 18.78 -13.62
C ALA A 273 -9.28 19.12 -12.34
N GLU A 274 -9.45 18.36 -11.27
CA GLU A 274 -8.66 18.54 -10.06
C GLU A 274 -7.18 18.14 -10.24
N ILE A 275 -6.88 17.11 -11.04
CA ILE A 275 -5.49 16.76 -11.40
C ILE A 275 -4.81 17.94 -12.12
N ALA A 276 -5.51 18.60 -13.02
CA ALA A 276 -4.98 19.78 -13.73
C ALA A 276 -4.68 20.96 -12.77
N LYS A 277 -5.38 21.06 -11.64
CA LYS A 277 -5.19 22.08 -10.60
C LYS A 277 -4.15 21.73 -9.52
N VAL A 278 -3.51 20.56 -9.60
CA VAL A 278 -2.50 20.16 -8.61
C VAL A 278 -1.42 21.23 -8.38
N PRO A 279 -0.90 21.97 -9.40
CA PRO A 279 0.05 23.06 -9.17
C PRO A 279 -0.49 24.18 -8.29
N GLU A 280 -1.75 24.60 -8.50
CA GLU A 280 -2.41 25.64 -7.70
C GLU A 280 -2.67 25.13 -6.28
N THR A 281 -3.05 23.88 -6.15
CA THR A 281 -3.21 23.19 -4.86
C THR A 281 -1.87 23.11 -4.12
N PHE A 282 -0.78 22.79 -4.83
CA PHE A 282 0.57 22.76 -4.26
C PHE A 282 0.99 24.12 -3.70
N GLU A 283 0.78 25.22 -4.44
CA GLU A 283 1.05 26.57 -3.94
C GLU A 283 0.21 26.90 -2.71
N THR A 284 -1.08 26.55 -2.73
CA THR A 284 -1.97 26.73 -1.58
C THR A 284 -1.49 25.94 -0.34
N LEU A 285 -1.06 24.69 -0.52
CA LEU A 285 -0.52 23.85 0.55
C LEU A 285 0.78 24.44 1.12
N ARG A 286 1.61 25.00 0.26
CA ARG A 286 2.84 25.68 0.66
C ARG A 286 2.55 26.94 1.49
N GLU A 287 1.64 27.78 1.04
CA GLU A 287 1.20 28.99 1.75
C GLU A 287 0.54 28.69 3.10
N GLN A 288 -0.19 27.58 3.18
CA GLN A 288 -0.77 27.06 4.41
C GLN A 288 0.25 26.36 5.34
N GLY A 289 1.53 26.27 4.94
CA GLY A 289 2.57 25.60 5.73
C GLY A 289 2.42 24.07 5.79
N LYS A 290 1.70 23.46 4.86
CA LYS A 290 1.53 21.99 4.79
C LYS A 290 2.62 21.33 3.98
N PHE A 291 3.12 21.95 2.91
CA PHE A 291 4.32 21.51 2.21
C PHE A 291 5.53 22.20 2.85
N LEU A 292 6.39 21.41 3.48
CA LEU A 292 7.52 21.93 4.28
C LEU A 292 8.86 21.51 3.68
N PHE A 293 9.86 22.40 3.81
CA PHE A 293 11.25 22.10 3.53
C PHE A 293 11.93 21.70 4.83
N VAL A 294 12.26 20.43 4.98
CA VAL A 294 12.77 19.81 6.20
C VAL A 294 14.27 19.55 6.06
N ASP A 295 15.05 19.92 7.08
CA ASP A 295 16.51 19.78 7.05
C ASP A 295 16.97 18.32 7.11
N LYS A 296 16.21 17.45 7.79
CA LYS A 296 16.57 16.04 7.94
C LYS A 296 15.38 15.14 7.64
N VAL A 297 15.47 14.44 6.50
CA VAL A 297 14.55 13.37 6.08
C VAL A 297 15.39 12.18 5.66
N GLU A 298 15.05 11.00 6.17
CA GLU A 298 15.77 9.76 5.88
C GLU A 298 14.80 8.76 5.23
N TYR A 299 15.21 8.09 4.16
CA TYR A 299 14.50 6.94 3.64
C TYR A 299 15.27 5.67 4.00
N ILE A 300 14.64 4.77 4.71
CA ILE A 300 15.22 3.51 5.18
C ILE A 300 14.48 2.36 4.51
N ALA A 301 15.22 1.45 3.91
CA ALA A 301 14.68 0.24 3.29
C ALA A 301 15.52 -0.99 3.67
N ASP A 302 14.86 -2.13 3.84
CA ASP A 302 15.53 -3.42 3.93
C ASP A 302 16.18 -3.76 2.58
N LYS A 303 17.23 -4.55 2.62
CA LYS A 303 17.89 -5.05 1.40
C LYS A 303 17.03 -6.11 0.71
N PRO A 304 17.03 -6.17 -0.64
CA PRO A 304 16.39 -7.28 -1.35
C PRO A 304 17.01 -8.61 -0.91
N GLY A 305 16.20 -9.67 -0.86
CA GLY A 305 16.65 -10.99 -0.39
C GLY A 305 16.90 -11.08 1.12
N LYS A 306 16.32 -10.20 1.94
CA LYS A 306 16.44 -10.14 3.41
C LYS A 306 16.42 -11.51 4.11
N ASN A 307 15.78 -12.51 3.52
CA ASN A 307 15.61 -13.85 4.09
C ASN A 307 16.45 -14.93 3.40
N SER A 308 17.41 -14.55 2.57
CA SER A 308 18.29 -15.49 1.86
C SER A 308 19.38 -16.10 2.75
N GLN A 309 19.46 -15.73 4.03
CA GLN A 309 20.44 -16.27 4.97
C GLN A 309 19.86 -17.44 5.77
N ASP A 310 20.67 -18.44 6.01
CA ASP A 310 20.46 -19.80 6.53
C ASP A 310 19.61 -20.00 7.81
N SER A 311 18.74 -19.09 8.19
CA SER A 311 17.82 -19.26 9.32
C SER A 311 16.37 -19.43 8.83
N PHE A 312 15.73 -20.50 9.21
CA PHE A 312 14.31 -20.81 8.94
C PHE A 312 13.31 -19.66 9.23
N LEU A 313 13.69 -18.66 10.00
CA LEU A 313 12.85 -17.52 10.37
C LEU A 313 13.43 -16.17 9.92
N GLY A 314 14.40 -16.15 9.03
CA GLY A 314 15.01 -14.91 8.57
C GLY A 314 15.73 -14.12 9.66
N GLY A 315 16.25 -12.96 9.33
CA GLY A 315 16.93 -12.04 10.25
C GLY A 315 17.54 -10.86 9.51
N GLY A 316 18.03 -9.86 10.25
CA GLY A 316 18.78 -8.75 9.66
C GLY A 316 17.94 -7.64 9.06
N SER A 317 16.76 -7.34 9.61
CA SER A 317 15.94 -6.19 9.20
C SER A 317 16.59 -4.88 9.61
N ILE A 318 16.99 -4.09 8.60
CA ILE A 318 17.49 -2.72 8.78
C ILE A 318 16.35 -1.84 9.33
N THR A 319 15.15 -1.98 8.76
CA THR A 319 13.98 -1.22 9.18
C THR A 319 13.62 -1.50 10.64
N ARG A 320 13.57 -2.77 11.08
CA ARG A 320 13.30 -3.12 12.48
C ARG A 320 14.35 -2.55 13.43
N SER A 321 15.63 -2.65 13.08
CA SER A 321 16.73 -2.13 13.92
C SER A 321 16.61 -0.63 14.09
N LYS A 322 16.30 0.11 13.01
CA LYS A 322 16.11 1.55 13.05
C LYS A 322 14.87 1.96 13.83
N LEU A 323 13.76 1.20 13.76
CA LEU A 323 12.57 1.43 14.58
C LEU A 323 12.87 1.28 16.08
N ILE A 324 13.62 0.26 16.47
CA ILE A 324 14.04 0.04 17.87
C ILE A 324 14.93 1.19 18.33
N GLU A 325 15.97 1.56 17.55
CA GLU A 325 16.86 2.69 17.82
C GLU A 325 16.08 3.98 18.11
N LEU A 326 15.13 4.32 17.23
CA LEU A 326 14.32 5.53 17.39
C LEU A 326 13.40 5.47 18.60
N ALA A 327 12.77 4.31 18.85
CA ALA A 327 11.92 4.13 20.02
C ALA A 327 12.70 4.19 21.34
N GLU A 328 13.96 3.77 21.37
CA GLU A 328 14.85 3.90 22.54
C GLU A 328 15.23 5.34 22.87
N MET A 329 15.18 6.23 21.86
CA MET A 329 15.44 7.68 22.01
C MET A 329 14.22 8.44 22.56
N ALA A 330 13.03 7.83 22.59
CA ALA A 330 11.83 8.48 23.10
C ALA A 330 11.98 8.93 24.55
N SER A 331 11.48 10.12 24.85
CA SER A 331 11.53 10.74 26.19
C SER A 331 10.13 11.01 26.77
N GLU A 332 9.11 11.10 25.94
CA GLU A 332 7.75 11.50 26.36
C GLU A 332 6.68 10.52 25.86
N ASN A 333 6.52 10.38 24.54
CA ASN A 333 5.44 9.61 23.96
C ASN A 333 5.80 8.90 22.66
N ILE A 334 5.08 7.82 22.36
CA ILE A 334 5.08 7.13 21.07
C ILE A 334 3.64 6.83 20.66
N LEU A 335 3.22 7.33 19.49
CA LEU A 335 1.97 6.94 18.87
C LEU A 335 2.25 5.99 17.71
N ILE A 336 1.48 4.91 17.60
CA ILE A 336 1.64 3.88 16.57
C ILE A 336 0.31 3.61 15.88
N GLN A 337 0.32 3.59 14.55
CA GLN A 337 -0.74 3.03 13.73
C GLN A 337 -0.21 1.83 12.96
N THR A 338 -0.90 0.71 13.05
CA THR A 338 -0.55 -0.51 12.32
C THR A 338 -1.78 -1.37 12.08
N PRO A 339 -2.03 -1.83 10.85
CA PRO A 339 -3.18 -2.70 10.57
C PRO A 339 -3.04 -4.06 11.25
N TYR A 340 -1.81 -4.56 11.37
CA TYR A 340 -1.50 -5.88 11.94
C TYR A 340 -0.55 -5.72 13.12
N LEU A 341 -1.04 -6.10 14.30
CA LEU A 341 -0.33 -5.97 15.58
C LEU A 341 -0.08 -7.36 16.19
N VAL A 342 0.94 -8.05 15.72
CA VAL A 342 1.27 -9.39 16.20
C VAL A 342 2.58 -9.35 17.00
N THR A 343 2.47 -9.08 18.29
CA THR A 343 3.66 -8.92 19.15
C THR A 343 4.27 -10.25 19.59
N THR A 344 5.59 -10.34 19.53
CA THR A 344 6.36 -11.43 20.15
C THR A 344 6.55 -11.20 21.67
N ARG A 345 7.17 -12.15 22.35
CA ARG A 345 7.52 -11.97 23.77
C ARG A 345 8.58 -10.89 23.94
N SER A 346 9.55 -10.81 23.03
CA SER A 346 10.60 -9.77 23.04
C SER A 346 10.02 -8.37 22.81
N ASP A 347 9.09 -8.23 21.86
CA ASP A 347 8.47 -6.94 21.59
C ASP A 347 7.69 -6.43 22.80
N ARG A 348 6.90 -7.30 23.45
CA ARG A 348 6.18 -6.91 24.67
C ARG A 348 7.12 -6.59 25.84
N LYS A 349 8.26 -7.29 25.96
CA LYS A 349 9.28 -6.94 26.94
C LYS A 349 9.87 -5.56 26.67
N PHE A 350 10.16 -5.25 25.41
CA PHE A 350 10.68 -3.96 24.98
C PHE A 350 9.67 -2.83 25.25
N LEU A 351 8.40 -3.01 24.82
CA LEU A 351 7.34 -2.04 25.11
C LEU A 351 7.19 -1.77 26.61
N LYS A 352 7.21 -2.84 27.44
CA LYS A 352 7.15 -2.69 28.89
C LYS A 352 8.34 -1.88 29.42
N GLN A 353 9.55 -2.10 28.93
CA GLN A 353 10.73 -1.34 29.33
C GLN A 353 10.60 0.16 29.01
N LEU A 354 9.99 0.51 27.89
CA LEU A 354 9.71 1.92 27.53
C LEU A 354 8.65 2.52 28.46
N VAL A 355 7.56 1.81 28.72
CA VAL A 355 6.51 2.25 29.65
C VAL A 355 7.07 2.40 31.07
N ASP A 356 7.91 1.47 31.54
CA ASP A 356 8.57 1.53 32.86
C ASP A 356 9.55 2.75 32.97
N LYS A 357 10.05 3.26 31.84
CA LYS A 357 10.81 4.52 31.78
C LYS A 357 9.91 5.78 31.79
N GLY A 358 8.59 5.63 31.76
CA GLY A 358 7.63 6.72 31.78
C GLY A 358 7.13 7.16 30.39
N ILE A 359 7.46 6.42 29.32
CA ILE A 359 7.00 6.77 27.97
C ILE A 359 5.50 6.39 27.81
N ASP A 360 4.68 7.36 27.39
CA ASP A 360 3.26 7.12 27.03
C ASP A 360 3.19 6.49 25.65
N ILE A 361 2.67 5.24 25.56
CA ILE A 361 2.60 4.50 24.29
C ILE A 361 1.13 4.20 23.96
N LYS A 362 0.66 4.72 22.82
CA LYS A 362 -0.67 4.47 22.29
C LYS A 362 -0.58 3.76 20.93
N ILE A 363 -1.37 2.71 20.76
CA ILE A 363 -1.38 1.90 19.53
C ILE A 363 -2.80 1.81 18.98
N LEU A 364 -2.98 2.27 17.73
CA LEU A 364 -4.21 2.08 16.97
C LEU A 364 -4.02 0.92 15.98
N THR A 365 -4.91 -0.06 16.04
CA THR A 365 -4.92 -1.22 15.13
C THR A 365 -6.33 -1.56 14.69
N ASN A 366 -6.51 -2.52 13.77
CA ASN A 366 -7.84 -2.95 13.37
C ASN A 366 -8.56 -3.74 14.47
N SER A 367 -9.87 -3.50 14.62
CA SER A 367 -10.77 -4.42 15.30
C SER A 367 -11.04 -5.67 14.44
N LEU A 368 -11.67 -6.68 15.04
CA LEU A 368 -12.15 -7.81 14.24
C LEU A 368 -13.17 -7.39 13.18
N ALA A 369 -13.94 -6.33 13.43
CA ALA A 369 -14.94 -5.82 12.50
C ALA A 369 -14.32 -5.11 11.29
N SER A 370 -13.25 -4.35 11.49
CA SER A 370 -12.53 -3.59 10.46
C SER A 370 -11.35 -4.32 9.84
N ASN A 371 -11.07 -5.57 10.22
CA ASN A 371 -9.91 -6.31 9.76
C ASN A 371 -10.18 -7.07 8.46
N ASP A 372 -9.27 -6.97 7.52
CA ASP A 372 -9.20 -7.69 6.24
C ASP A 372 -8.47 -9.04 6.35
N ASN A 373 -7.52 -9.16 7.30
CA ASN A 373 -6.64 -10.32 7.46
C ASN A 373 -6.91 -11.05 8.78
N LEU A 374 -7.75 -12.09 8.75
CA LEU A 374 -8.13 -12.87 9.92
C LEU A 374 -6.97 -13.67 10.52
N GLU A 375 -5.95 -14.02 9.74
CA GLU A 375 -4.73 -14.69 10.17
C GLU A 375 -3.94 -13.78 11.12
N ALA A 376 -3.62 -12.57 10.67
CA ALA A 376 -2.94 -11.56 11.47
C ALA A 376 -3.75 -11.20 12.72
N PHE A 377 -5.08 -11.01 12.57
CA PHE A 377 -5.95 -10.75 13.73
C PHE A 377 -5.94 -11.90 14.74
N SER A 378 -5.89 -13.16 14.28
CA SER A 378 -5.77 -14.31 15.21
C SER A 378 -4.49 -14.25 16.04
N GLY A 379 -3.39 -13.76 15.47
CA GLY A 379 -2.12 -13.52 16.15
C GLY A 379 -2.23 -12.43 17.22
N TYR A 380 -2.84 -11.29 16.87
CA TYR A 380 -3.12 -10.20 17.78
C TYR A 380 -4.02 -10.63 18.93
N GLN A 381 -5.17 -11.24 18.64
CA GLN A 381 -6.15 -11.68 19.63
C GLN A 381 -5.53 -12.60 20.70
N ARG A 382 -4.61 -13.50 20.30
CA ARG A 382 -3.90 -14.40 21.23
C ARG A 382 -3.00 -13.64 22.22
N ASN A 383 -2.51 -12.47 21.84
CA ASN A 383 -1.55 -11.70 22.62
C ASN A 383 -2.14 -10.44 23.25
N ARG A 384 -3.40 -10.05 22.91
CA ARG A 384 -4.05 -8.82 23.35
C ARG A 384 -3.91 -8.57 24.86
N LYS A 385 -4.31 -9.54 25.71
CA LYS A 385 -4.18 -9.39 27.17
C LYS A 385 -2.73 -9.24 27.65
N ALA A 386 -1.80 -9.96 27.04
CA ALA A 386 -0.39 -9.87 27.40
C ALA A 386 0.24 -8.55 26.94
N LEU A 387 -0.27 -7.96 25.87
CA LEU A 387 0.12 -6.64 25.41
C LEU A 387 -0.40 -5.56 26.37
N LEU A 388 -1.68 -5.57 26.73
CA LEU A 388 -2.26 -4.62 27.70
C LEU A 388 -1.51 -4.61 29.04
N LYS A 389 -1.03 -5.79 29.51
CA LYS A 389 -0.22 -5.90 30.74
C LYS A 389 1.15 -5.23 30.65
N THR A 390 1.59 -4.78 29.49
CA THR A 390 2.82 -3.97 29.38
C THR A 390 2.60 -2.51 29.79
N GLY A 391 1.35 -2.07 29.89
CA GLY A 391 0.97 -0.69 30.20
C GLY A 391 0.70 0.17 28.97
N VAL A 392 0.83 -0.38 27.75
CA VAL A 392 0.46 0.34 26.53
C VAL A 392 -1.05 0.49 26.42
N GLU A 393 -1.51 1.64 25.88
CA GLU A 393 -2.91 1.83 25.54
C GLU A 393 -3.17 1.32 24.10
N VAL A 394 -4.22 0.51 23.95
CA VAL A 394 -4.60 -0.06 22.65
C VAL A 394 -5.99 0.41 22.25
N PHE A 395 -6.09 0.87 21.01
CA PHE A 395 -7.33 1.28 20.36
C PHE A 395 -7.59 0.38 19.15
N GLU A 396 -8.82 -0.08 19.01
CA GLU A 396 -9.24 -0.90 17.86
C GLU A 396 -10.18 -0.09 16.96
N PHE A 397 -9.76 0.09 15.70
CA PHE A 397 -10.44 0.92 14.71
C PHE A 397 -11.84 0.37 14.37
N ARG A 398 -12.81 1.26 14.23
CA ARG A 398 -14.19 0.91 13.91
C ARG A 398 -14.43 0.76 12.42
N PRO A 399 -15.26 -0.21 11.98
CA PRO A 399 -15.59 -0.37 10.56
C PRO A 399 -16.44 0.79 10.01
N ASP A 400 -17.10 1.55 10.90
CA ASP A 400 -17.97 2.68 10.64
C ASP A 400 -17.38 4.01 11.13
N ALA A 401 -16.04 4.09 11.28
CA ALA A 401 -15.33 5.25 11.80
C ALA A 401 -15.72 6.55 11.07
N LYS A 402 -16.09 7.60 11.81
CA LYS A 402 -16.54 8.86 11.23
C LYS A 402 -15.45 9.65 10.50
N VAL A 403 -14.19 9.41 10.87
CA VAL A 403 -13.03 10.02 10.19
C VAL A 403 -13.01 9.72 8.68
N ARG A 404 -13.67 8.66 8.24
CA ARG A 404 -13.91 8.33 6.84
C ARG A 404 -14.40 9.53 6.02
N GLN A 405 -15.29 10.36 6.56
CA GLN A 405 -15.82 11.55 5.86
C GLN A 405 -14.75 12.61 5.59
N ARG A 406 -13.64 12.59 6.33
CA ARG A 406 -12.51 13.51 6.13
C ARG A 406 -11.48 13.01 5.14
N VAL A 407 -11.31 11.67 5.03
CA VAL A 407 -10.23 11.06 4.24
C VAL A 407 -10.71 10.48 2.92
N MET A 408 -12.03 10.37 2.73
CA MET A 408 -12.65 9.99 1.46
C MET A 408 -13.38 11.20 0.86
N THR A 409 -13.20 11.44 -0.44
CA THR A 409 -13.84 12.56 -1.12
C THR A 409 -15.34 12.34 -1.28
N GLU A 410 -16.15 13.42 -1.21
CA GLU A 410 -17.60 13.36 -1.44
C GLU A 410 -17.98 12.77 -2.80
N HIS A 411 -17.16 12.98 -3.84
CA HIS A 411 -17.40 12.47 -5.19
C HIS A 411 -17.34 10.94 -5.25
N MET A 412 -16.48 10.33 -4.45
CA MET A 412 -16.38 8.87 -4.34
C MET A 412 -17.58 8.30 -3.57
N HIS A 413 -18.05 8.97 -2.51
CA HIS A 413 -19.18 8.53 -1.70
C HIS A 413 -20.52 8.50 -2.46
N LYS A 414 -20.77 9.45 -3.36
CA LYS A 414 -22.04 9.57 -4.10
C LYS A 414 -22.34 8.37 -5.02
N ARG A 415 -21.34 7.57 -5.35
CA ARG A 415 -21.46 6.42 -6.26
C ARG A 415 -21.58 5.07 -5.56
N LEU A 416 -21.29 5.00 -4.27
CA LEU A 416 -21.34 3.75 -3.54
C LEU A 416 -22.76 3.42 -3.11
N PRO A 417 -23.35 2.27 -3.53
CA PRO A 417 -24.70 1.88 -3.17
C PRO A 417 -24.84 1.55 -1.67
N THR A 418 -23.75 1.16 -1.05
CA THR A 418 -23.65 0.83 0.38
C THR A 418 -22.44 1.52 0.99
N THR A 419 -22.40 1.66 2.31
CA THR A 419 -21.21 2.16 3.01
C THR A 419 -20.22 1.02 3.17
N PRO A 420 -19.06 1.02 2.46
CA PRO A 420 -18.05 -0.03 2.62
C PRO A 420 -17.49 -0.07 4.04
N ILE A 421 -16.99 -1.23 4.45
CA ILE A 421 -16.19 -1.34 5.68
C ILE A 421 -14.98 -0.44 5.55
N PHE A 422 -14.65 0.28 6.62
CA PHE A 422 -13.47 1.13 6.64
C PHE A 422 -12.43 0.55 7.60
N GLY A 423 -11.30 0.10 7.05
CA GLY A 423 -10.22 -0.52 7.81
C GLY A 423 -8.97 0.35 7.86
N LEU A 424 -8.18 0.20 8.92
CA LEU A 424 -6.87 0.81 9.03
C LEU A 424 -5.85 0.03 8.20
N HIS A 425 -5.06 0.74 7.38
CA HIS A 425 -3.89 0.17 6.69
C HIS A 425 -2.63 1.03 6.86
N ALA A 426 -2.72 2.22 7.43
CA ALA A 426 -1.58 3.09 7.71
C ALA A 426 -0.56 2.42 8.66
N LYS A 427 0.73 2.57 8.32
CA LYS A 427 1.87 2.17 9.15
C LYS A 427 2.64 3.44 9.47
N THR A 428 2.28 4.05 10.59
CA THR A 428 2.82 5.33 11.03
C THR A 428 3.28 5.22 12.48
N MET A 429 4.41 5.80 12.79
CA MET A 429 4.85 5.99 14.17
C MET A 429 5.31 7.43 14.36
N THR A 430 4.94 8.04 15.48
CA THR A 430 5.47 9.34 15.89
C THR A 430 6.16 9.24 17.24
N ILE A 431 7.16 10.08 17.48
CA ILE A 431 7.98 10.08 18.69
C ILE A 431 8.15 11.52 19.17
N ASP A 432 7.80 11.77 20.42
CA ASP A 432 8.03 13.02 21.17
C ASP A 432 7.57 14.30 20.44
N ASP A 433 6.52 14.23 19.65
CA ASP A 433 6.03 15.31 18.80
C ASP A 433 7.10 15.94 17.88
N LYS A 434 8.17 15.20 17.58
CA LYS A 434 9.33 15.69 16.82
C LYS A 434 9.67 14.85 15.58
N ILE A 435 9.38 13.55 15.62
CA ILE A 435 9.77 12.60 14.56
C ILE A 435 8.53 11.86 14.08
N THR A 436 8.35 11.79 12.77
CA THR A 436 7.30 11.02 12.11
C THR A 436 7.91 9.95 11.20
N LEU A 437 7.41 8.73 11.30
CA LEU A 437 7.73 7.62 10.40
C LEU A 437 6.49 7.22 9.64
N ILE A 438 6.58 7.15 8.31
CA ILE A 438 5.50 6.70 7.42
C ILE A 438 6.08 5.67 6.45
N GLY A 439 5.46 4.50 6.32
CA GLY A 439 5.96 3.48 5.40
C GLY A 439 5.15 2.21 5.36
N THR A 440 5.86 1.09 5.20
CA THR A 440 5.24 -0.21 4.90
C THR A 440 5.27 -1.19 6.07
N TYR A 441 6.06 -0.92 7.12
CA TYR A 441 6.35 -1.84 8.22
C TYR A 441 5.15 -2.08 9.14
N ASN A 442 4.61 -3.29 9.15
CA ASN A 442 3.63 -3.74 10.15
C ASN A 442 4.34 -4.17 11.43
N PHE A 443 3.65 -3.99 12.57
CA PHE A 443 4.16 -4.49 13.85
C PHE A 443 3.85 -5.98 14.02
N ASP A 444 4.43 -6.79 13.13
CA ASP A 444 4.26 -8.25 13.09
C ASP A 444 5.58 -8.98 12.76
N PRO A 445 5.68 -10.28 13.04
CA PRO A 445 6.85 -11.08 12.74
C PRO A 445 7.16 -11.20 11.25
N ARG A 446 6.16 -11.07 10.37
CA ARG A 446 6.34 -11.14 8.92
C ARG A 446 7.13 -9.94 8.42
N SER A 447 6.76 -8.73 8.81
CA SER A 447 7.52 -7.51 8.50
C SER A 447 8.90 -7.51 9.17
N ALA A 448 8.98 -8.03 10.40
CA ALA A 448 10.26 -8.11 11.11
C ALA A 448 11.27 -9.06 10.45
N ASN A 449 10.82 -10.20 9.89
CA ASN A 449 11.72 -11.29 9.52
C ASN A 449 11.60 -11.76 8.05
N LEU A 450 10.45 -11.60 7.39
CA LEU A 450 10.16 -12.24 6.12
C LEU A 450 10.07 -11.24 4.96
N ASN A 451 9.24 -10.23 5.07
CA ASN A 451 9.10 -9.23 4.03
C ASN A 451 10.22 -8.18 4.10
N THR A 452 10.59 -7.65 2.96
CA THR A 452 11.35 -6.40 2.94
C THR A 452 10.40 -5.23 3.15
N GLU A 453 10.80 -4.25 3.92
CA GLU A 453 10.00 -3.08 4.29
C GLU A 453 10.78 -1.80 4.04
N SER A 454 10.05 -0.67 3.99
CA SER A 454 10.65 0.66 3.92
C SER A 454 9.81 1.68 4.67
N PHE A 455 10.44 2.76 5.10
CA PHE A 455 9.75 3.94 5.63
C PHE A 455 10.59 5.20 5.51
N THR A 456 9.90 6.33 5.50
CA THR A 456 10.49 7.66 5.57
C THR A 456 10.47 8.15 7.00
N ILE A 457 11.58 8.67 7.50
CA ILE A 457 11.72 9.32 8.80
C ILE A 457 11.79 10.81 8.55
N ILE A 458 10.90 11.58 9.15
CA ILE A 458 10.78 13.02 9.00
C ILE A 458 11.06 13.68 10.36
N HIS A 459 12.14 14.43 10.46
CA HIS A 459 12.50 15.18 11.67
C HIS A 459 11.90 16.58 11.59
N SER A 460 10.62 16.73 11.92
CA SER A 460 9.89 17.99 11.89
C SER A 460 8.78 17.99 12.93
N ALA A 461 8.83 18.91 13.87
CA ALA A 461 7.81 19.09 14.89
C ALA A 461 6.45 19.49 14.28
N ASP A 462 6.46 20.33 13.24
CA ASP A 462 5.23 20.79 12.58
C ASP A 462 4.49 19.63 11.89
N ILE A 463 5.22 18.82 11.10
CA ILE A 463 4.65 17.62 10.46
C ILE A 463 4.18 16.63 11.52
N THR A 464 4.99 16.39 12.55
CA THR A 464 4.64 15.44 13.61
C THR A 464 3.39 15.87 14.37
N LYS A 465 3.24 17.16 14.65
CA LYS A 465 2.05 17.70 15.30
C LYS A 465 0.78 17.53 14.44
N GLU A 466 0.88 17.73 13.12
CA GLU A 466 -0.24 17.52 12.20
C GLU A 466 -0.63 16.04 12.15
N VAL A 467 0.33 15.15 12.00
CA VAL A 467 0.11 13.69 12.00
C VAL A 467 -0.47 13.23 13.34
N ASN A 468 0.05 13.70 14.48
CA ASN A 468 -0.47 13.37 15.80
C ASN A 468 -1.91 13.83 15.98
N SER A 469 -2.24 15.04 15.51
CA SER A 469 -3.62 15.54 15.54
C SER A 469 -4.57 14.61 14.78
N SER A 470 -4.16 14.14 13.58
CA SER A 470 -4.93 13.16 12.80
C SER A 470 -5.06 11.82 13.54
N MET A 471 -3.97 11.30 14.11
CA MET A 471 -3.96 10.02 14.84
C MET A 471 -4.83 10.09 16.11
N HIS A 472 -4.82 11.19 16.84
CA HIS A 472 -5.66 11.38 18.03
C HIS A 472 -7.16 11.39 17.67
N ILE A 473 -7.55 12.08 16.59
CA ILE A 473 -8.93 12.06 16.09
C ILE A 473 -9.35 10.61 15.76
N GLU A 474 -8.45 9.83 15.15
CA GLU A 474 -8.72 8.43 14.79
C GLU A 474 -8.83 7.50 16.01
N MET A 475 -8.33 7.91 17.18
CA MET A 475 -8.47 7.22 18.46
C MET A 475 -9.71 7.66 19.28
N GLU A 476 -10.45 8.69 18.84
CA GLU A 476 -11.68 9.12 19.50
C GLU A 476 -12.77 8.03 19.49
N PRO A 477 -13.69 8.00 20.46
CA PRO A 477 -14.70 6.93 20.60
C PRO A 477 -15.59 6.71 19.38
N GLU A 478 -15.76 7.71 18.53
CA GLU A 478 -16.52 7.60 17.29
C GLU A 478 -15.73 6.91 16.15
N ASN A 479 -14.40 6.77 16.31
CA ASN A 479 -13.51 6.18 15.33
C ASN A 479 -12.83 4.88 15.81
N ALA A 480 -12.65 4.72 17.12
CA ALA A 480 -12.00 3.53 17.70
C ALA A 480 -12.56 3.18 19.08
N TRP A 481 -12.40 1.94 19.47
CA TRP A 481 -12.67 1.46 20.82
C TRP A 481 -11.37 1.35 21.63
N ARG A 482 -11.31 2.02 22.78
CA ARG A 482 -10.21 1.77 23.73
C ARG A 482 -10.39 0.40 24.36
N ILE A 483 -9.38 -0.43 24.28
CA ILE A 483 -9.39 -1.83 24.75
C ILE A 483 -8.91 -1.91 26.18
N SER A 484 -9.55 -2.76 26.98
CA SER A 484 -9.14 -3.09 28.35
C SER A 484 -9.06 -4.60 28.56
N GLU A 485 -8.63 -5.04 29.76
CA GLU A 485 -8.65 -6.46 30.10
C GLU A 485 -10.07 -7.05 30.08
N ASP A 486 -11.08 -6.22 30.39
CA ASP A 486 -12.49 -6.62 30.52
C ASP A 486 -13.35 -6.28 29.31
N PHE A 487 -12.83 -5.44 28.38
CA PHE A 487 -13.58 -4.99 27.22
C PHE A 487 -12.81 -5.17 25.91
N ASN A 488 -13.48 -5.76 24.91
CA ASN A 488 -13.10 -5.76 23.50
C ASN A 488 -14.35 -5.87 22.61
N PRO A 489 -14.30 -5.38 21.35
CA PRO A 489 -15.46 -5.36 20.46
C PRO A 489 -15.69 -6.64 19.67
N ASP A 490 -15.00 -7.76 19.96
CA ASP A 490 -15.12 -9.00 19.18
C ASP A 490 -16.55 -9.54 19.10
N HIS A 491 -17.41 -9.19 20.06
CA HIS A 491 -18.81 -9.60 20.09
C HIS A 491 -19.67 -8.91 19.02
N GLN A 492 -19.20 -7.81 18.42
CA GLN A 492 -19.95 -7.04 17.42
C GLN A 492 -19.94 -7.70 16.03
N VAL A 493 -19.11 -8.73 15.82
CA VAL A 493 -19.12 -9.48 14.56
C VAL A 493 -19.85 -10.80 14.68
N SER A 494 -20.24 -11.38 13.55
CA SER A 494 -20.95 -12.66 13.48
C SER A 494 -20.18 -13.80 14.17
N LEU A 495 -20.90 -14.79 14.67
CA LEU A 495 -20.32 -16.01 15.26
C LEU A 495 -19.38 -16.72 14.28
N PHE A 496 -19.72 -16.73 12.98
CA PHE A 496 -18.90 -17.35 11.94
C PHE A 496 -17.53 -16.64 11.80
N LYS A 497 -17.50 -15.31 11.78
CA LYS A 497 -16.23 -14.54 11.73
C LYS A 497 -15.38 -14.81 12.97
N ARG A 498 -15.99 -14.84 14.16
CA ARG A 498 -15.30 -15.20 15.43
C ARG A 498 -14.75 -16.63 15.43
N LEU A 499 -15.51 -17.58 14.91
CA LEU A 499 -15.06 -18.98 14.79
C LEU A 499 -13.92 -19.08 13.76
N GLY A 500 -14.03 -18.38 12.63
CA GLY A 500 -12.99 -18.29 11.61
C GLY A 500 -11.63 -17.86 12.18
N VAL A 501 -11.59 -16.84 13.04
CA VAL A 501 -10.36 -16.43 13.76
C VAL A 501 -9.84 -17.52 14.68
N LYS A 502 -10.72 -18.21 15.43
CA LYS A 502 -10.30 -19.30 16.33
C LYS A 502 -9.65 -20.46 15.57
N ILE A 503 -10.19 -20.83 14.41
CA ILE A 503 -9.61 -21.87 13.55
C ILE A 503 -8.21 -21.46 13.06
N ARG A 504 -8.03 -20.20 12.68
CA ARG A 504 -6.76 -19.65 12.18
C ARG A 504 -5.65 -19.56 13.23
N ARG A 505 -5.97 -19.80 14.51
CA ARG A 505 -4.96 -19.93 15.58
C ARG A 505 -3.98 -21.09 15.37
N ILE A 506 -4.27 -22.01 14.44
CA ILE A 506 -3.37 -23.08 14.02
C ILE A 506 -2.12 -22.49 13.31
N VAL A 507 -2.26 -21.35 12.63
CA VAL A 507 -1.14 -20.70 11.94
C VAL A 507 -0.09 -20.26 12.97
N PRO A 508 1.19 -20.66 12.78
CA PRO A 508 2.27 -20.24 13.67
C PRO A 508 2.44 -18.73 13.67
N LYS A 509 2.61 -18.13 14.85
CA LYS A 509 2.74 -16.66 14.99
C LYS A 509 3.95 -16.08 14.28
N ASN A 510 5.00 -16.87 14.10
CA ASN A 510 6.28 -16.42 13.56
C ASN A 510 6.23 -16.13 12.04
N ILE A 511 5.15 -16.53 11.39
CA ILE A 511 4.91 -16.31 9.94
C ILE A 511 3.73 -15.37 9.64
N LEU A 512 3.11 -14.85 10.70
CA LEU A 512 2.01 -13.87 10.63
C LEU A 512 2.55 -12.46 10.57
#